data_2f8f2a3ce0aabbaf0100efedceb2ef3c
#
_entry.id   2f8f2a3ce0aabbaf0100efedceb2ef3c
#
_cell.length_a   1.000
_cell.length_b   1.000
_cell.length_c   1.000
_cell.angle_alpha   90.00
_cell.angle_beta   90.00
_cell.angle_gamma   90.00
#
_symmetry.space_group_name_H-M   'P 1'
#
loop_
_entity.id
_entity.type
_entity.pdbx_description
1 polymer ?
#
loop_
_entity_poly.entity_id
_entity_poly.type
_entity_poly.pdbx_seq_one_letter_code
_entity_poly.pdbx_strand_id
1 'polypeptide(L)'
;MPDTPPVHSDRVPDSDSHSDSDSEDISAAIRRLLLVMPRAIGRIKRLGAPEELAELALAPRHLSLLSFLLLDGPMTVSELADRLEVAPTTASLLVSELSRKGVLDRREDESDRRRRVVSIPEGMRPALERWLSPGARAWRAALEPLTPPERAAVVRAFTAYEAALADGPDGPGPDGPDRAEPTEERR
;
A
#
# COMPACT_ATOMS: atom_id res chain seq x y z
N MET A 1 -3.11 -71.63 35.78
CA MET A 1 -2.43 -70.35 35.83
C MET A 1 -2.39 -69.83 34.41
N PRO A 2 -3.28 -68.95 33.97
CA PRO A 2 -3.16 -68.29 32.67
C PRO A 2 -2.37 -66.99 32.81
N ASP A 3 -1.44 -66.82 31.93
CA ASP A 3 -0.53 -65.72 31.75
C ASP A 3 -1.29 -64.51 31.16
N THR A 4 -1.22 -63.37 31.83
CA THR A 4 -1.82 -62.12 31.36
C THR A 4 -0.74 -61.31 30.62
N PRO A 5 -0.95 -60.93 29.34
CA PRO A 5 0.00 -60.07 28.64
C PRO A 5 -0.16 -58.60 29.12
N PRO A 6 0.94 -57.82 29.06
CA PRO A 6 0.93 -56.40 29.50
C PRO A 6 0.17 -55.53 28.51
N VAL A 7 -0.65 -54.64 29.06
CA VAL A 7 -1.37 -53.58 28.34
C VAL A 7 -0.36 -52.59 27.80
N HIS A 8 -0.26 -52.49 26.46
CA HIS A 8 0.44 -51.42 25.77
C HIS A 8 -0.40 -50.14 25.96
N SER A 9 0.12 -49.19 26.74
CA SER A 9 -0.37 -47.81 26.73
C SER A 9 0.04 -47.17 25.44
N ASP A 10 -0.90 -47.05 24.52
CA ASP A 10 -0.76 -46.18 23.34
C ASP A 10 -0.68 -44.72 23.87
N ARG A 11 0.56 -44.22 23.80
CA ARG A 11 0.82 -42.78 24.06
C ARG A 11 0.38 -42.04 22.80
N VAL A 12 -0.78 -41.37 22.89
CA VAL A 12 -1.23 -40.40 21.88
C VAL A 12 -0.17 -39.32 21.78
N PRO A 13 0.36 -39.05 20.60
CA PRO A 13 1.34 -37.95 20.44
C PRO A 13 0.66 -36.62 20.71
N ASP A 14 1.25 -35.83 21.61
CA ASP A 14 0.86 -34.47 21.95
C ASP A 14 0.85 -33.58 20.67
N SER A 15 -0.33 -33.37 20.11
CA SER A 15 -0.56 -32.46 18.97
C SER A 15 -0.60 -30.98 19.40
N ASP A 16 -0.62 -30.70 20.70
CA ASP A 16 -0.84 -29.34 21.24
C ASP A 16 0.43 -28.47 21.31
N SER A 17 1.62 -29.10 21.30
CA SER A 17 2.88 -28.35 21.44
C SER A 17 3.34 -27.63 20.18
N HIS A 18 2.81 -27.98 18.98
CA HIS A 18 3.18 -27.30 17.71
C HIS A 18 2.37 -26.03 17.50
N SER A 19 1.11 -25.99 17.94
CA SER A 19 0.26 -24.78 17.78
C SER A 19 0.65 -23.63 18.71
N ASP A 20 1.18 -23.91 19.88
CA ASP A 20 1.62 -22.88 20.82
C ASP A 20 2.91 -22.19 20.35
N SER A 21 3.87 -22.96 19.82
CA SER A 21 5.12 -22.40 19.30
C SER A 21 4.90 -21.54 18.03
N ASP A 22 4.02 -21.97 17.13
CA ASP A 22 3.67 -21.19 15.93
C ASP A 22 2.95 -19.88 16.31
N SER A 23 2.09 -19.90 17.32
CA SER A 23 1.39 -18.70 17.81
C SER A 23 2.33 -17.70 18.47
N GLU A 24 3.33 -18.16 19.23
CA GLU A 24 4.36 -17.33 19.82
C GLU A 24 5.26 -16.69 18.73
N ASP A 25 5.63 -17.43 17.70
CA ASP A 25 6.40 -16.94 16.57
C ASP A 25 5.67 -15.86 15.78
N ILE A 26 4.37 -16.04 15.51
CA ILE A 26 3.53 -15.04 14.83
C ILE A 26 3.44 -13.77 15.69
N SER A 27 3.18 -13.89 16.98
CA SER A 27 3.07 -12.76 17.90
C SER A 27 4.39 -11.96 17.98
N ALA A 28 5.52 -12.64 18.01
CA ALA A 28 6.83 -12.03 18.00
C ALA A 28 7.10 -11.28 16.68
N ALA A 29 6.71 -11.86 15.54
CA ALA A 29 6.83 -11.24 14.23
C ALA A 29 5.95 -9.97 14.12
N ILE A 30 4.69 -10.06 14.54
CA ILE A 30 3.76 -8.90 14.58
C ILE A 30 4.36 -7.78 15.41
N ARG A 31 4.84 -8.07 16.62
CA ARG A 31 5.47 -7.06 17.47
C ARG A 31 6.64 -6.36 16.79
N ARG A 32 7.50 -7.10 16.10
CA ARG A 32 8.64 -6.53 15.36
C ARG A 32 8.17 -5.62 14.23
N LEU A 33 7.17 -6.04 13.46
CA LEU A 33 6.59 -5.26 12.37
C LEU A 33 5.98 -3.95 12.89
N LEU A 34 5.16 -4.01 13.96
CA LEU A 34 4.56 -2.84 14.59
C LEU A 34 5.61 -1.83 15.11
N LEU A 35 6.80 -2.26 15.48
CA LEU A 35 7.90 -1.39 15.89
C LEU A 35 8.69 -0.82 14.70
N VAL A 36 8.79 -1.55 13.59
CA VAL A 36 9.57 -1.13 12.41
C VAL A 36 8.78 -0.21 11.50
N MET A 37 7.50 -0.49 11.25
CA MET A 37 6.68 0.24 10.29
C MET A 37 6.59 1.75 10.55
N PRO A 38 6.29 2.24 11.77
CA PRO A 38 6.22 3.67 12.01
C PRO A 38 7.56 4.37 11.77
N ARG A 39 8.67 3.69 12.08
CA ARG A 39 10.02 4.23 11.82
C ARG A 39 10.33 4.30 10.33
N ALA A 40 9.93 3.28 9.56
CA ALA A 40 10.10 3.25 8.11
C ALA A 40 9.28 4.37 7.44
N ILE A 41 8.00 4.51 7.80
CA ILE A 41 7.12 5.58 7.33
C ILE A 41 7.69 6.96 7.68
N GLY A 42 8.16 7.15 8.92
CA GLY A 42 8.79 8.40 9.35
C GLY A 42 10.08 8.72 8.57
N ARG A 43 10.87 7.72 8.19
CA ARG A 43 12.04 7.92 7.33
C ARG A 43 11.65 8.33 5.91
N ILE A 44 10.66 7.66 5.31
CA ILE A 44 10.14 8.00 3.97
C ILE A 44 9.63 9.45 3.96
N LYS A 45 8.83 9.85 4.96
CA LYS A 45 8.33 11.22 5.08
C LYS A 45 9.45 12.28 5.18
N ARG A 46 10.57 11.94 5.81
CA ARG A 46 11.74 12.85 5.93
C ARG A 46 12.57 12.98 4.66
N LEU A 47 12.43 12.06 3.71
CA LEU A 47 13.13 12.17 2.43
C LEU A 47 12.66 13.39 1.61
N GLY A 48 11.45 13.89 1.93
CA GLY A 48 10.89 15.06 1.24
C GLY A 48 10.53 14.77 -0.21
N ALA A 49 9.82 15.70 -0.81
CA ALA A 49 9.60 15.72 -2.26
C ALA A 49 10.71 16.53 -2.93
N PRO A 50 11.11 16.19 -4.17
CA PRO A 50 11.92 17.07 -5.01
C PRO A 50 11.32 18.48 -5.08
N GLU A 51 12.17 19.49 -5.29
CA GLU A 51 11.75 20.89 -5.28
C GLU A 51 10.60 21.15 -6.25
N GLU A 52 10.65 20.54 -7.43
CA GLU A 52 9.62 20.65 -8.47
C GLU A 52 8.24 20.09 -8.04
N LEU A 53 8.22 19.18 -7.07
CA LEU A 53 7.00 18.58 -6.53
C LEU A 53 6.60 19.17 -5.17
N ALA A 54 7.52 19.80 -4.46
CA ALA A 54 7.28 20.34 -3.11
C ALA A 54 6.21 21.43 -3.13
N GLU A 55 6.25 22.32 -4.13
CA GLU A 55 5.29 23.40 -4.31
C GLU A 55 3.87 22.91 -4.66
N LEU A 56 3.75 21.66 -5.14
CA LEU A 56 2.48 21.10 -5.56
C LEU A 56 1.62 20.60 -4.40
N ALA A 57 2.16 20.59 -3.17
CA ALA A 57 1.47 20.15 -1.95
C ALA A 57 0.72 18.80 -2.16
N LEU A 58 1.44 17.79 -2.65
CA LEU A 58 0.85 16.49 -2.96
C LEU A 58 0.51 15.71 -1.68
N ALA A 59 -0.75 15.32 -1.55
CA ALA A 59 -1.22 14.45 -0.47
C ALA A 59 -0.84 12.98 -0.71
N PRO A 60 -0.82 12.11 0.32
CA PRO A 60 -0.52 10.67 0.16
C PRO A 60 -1.37 9.97 -0.92
N ARG A 61 -2.67 10.32 -1.03
CA ARG A 61 -3.57 9.79 -2.07
C ARG A 61 -3.13 10.12 -3.50
N HIS A 62 -2.47 11.28 -3.69
CA HIS A 62 -1.90 11.66 -5.00
C HIS A 62 -0.69 10.77 -5.33
N LEU A 63 0.10 10.39 -4.33
CA LEU A 63 1.24 9.48 -4.51
C LEU A 63 0.82 8.12 -5.05
N SER A 64 -0.21 7.51 -4.47
CA SER A 64 -0.72 6.22 -4.94
C SER A 64 -1.17 6.31 -6.40
N LEU A 65 -1.95 7.33 -6.77
CA LEU A 65 -2.39 7.56 -8.15
C LEU A 65 -1.20 7.74 -9.11
N LEU A 66 -0.23 8.56 -8.73
CA LEU A 66 0.96 8.82 -9.54
C LEU A 66 1.85 7.58 -9.67
N SER A 67 1.93 6.75 -8.62
CA SER A 67 2.66 5.49 -8.67
C SER A 67 2.05 4.51 -9.66
N PHE A 68 0.72 4.36 -9.69
CA PHE A 68 0.05 3.52 -10.69
C PHE A 68 0.33 3.99 -12.10
N LEU A 69 0.19 5.30 -12.37
CA LEU A 69 0.46 5.85 -13.70
C LEU A 69 1.93 5.77 -14.11
N LEU A 70 2.85 5.83 -13.16
CA LEU A 70 4.28 5.74 -13.43
C LEU A 70 4.71 4.30 -13.74
N LEU A 71 4.21 3.34 -12.99
CA LEU A 71 4.62 1.94 -13.05
C LEU A 71 3.85 1.13 -14.09
N ASP A 72 2.55 1.36 -14.20
CA ASP A 72 1.63 0.59 -15.05
C ASP A 72 1.21 1.34 -16.33
N GLY A 73 1.58 2.63 -16.42
CA GLY A 73 1.32 3.45 -17.61
C GLY A 73 -0.04 4.17 -17.57
N PRO A 74 -0.42 4.77 -18.70
CA PRO A 74 -1.67 5.51 -18.82
C PRO A 74 -2.89 4.62 -18.60
N MET A 75 -3.91 5.15 -17.90
CA MET A 75 -5.16 4.42 -17.64
C MET A 75 -6.35 5.38 -17.55
N THR A 76 -7.56 4.84 -17.68
CA THR A 76 -8.80 5.62 -17.57
C THR A 76 -9.05 6.02 -16.11
N VAL A 77 -9.95 7.01 -15.91
CA VAL A 77 -10.38 7.42 -14.56
C VAL A 77 -11.08 6.27 -13.83
N SER A 78 -11.82 5.42 -14.55
CA SER A 78 -12.47 4.24 -13.95
C SER A 78 -11.45 3.21 -13.48
N GLU A 79 -10.45 2.89 -14.29
CA GLU A 79 -9.35 1.99 -13.90
C GLU A 79 -8.56 2.53 -12.70
N LEU A 80 -8.37 3.87 -12.63
CA LEU A 80 -7.76 4.52 -11.47
C LEU A 80 -8.64 4.42 -10.23
N ALA A 81 -9.96 4.58 -10.37
CA ALA A 81 -10.90 4.45 -9.26
C ALA A 81 -10.86 3.04 -8.66
N ASP A 82 -10.89 2.03 -9.52
CA ASP A 82 -10.83 0.61 -9.12
C ASP A 82 -9.51 0.30 -8.39
N ARG A 83 -8.37 0.77 -8.93
CA ARG A 83 -7.06 0.54 -8.31
C ARG A 83 -6.81 1.29 -7.02
N LEU A 84 -7.42 2.45 -6.87
CA LEU A 84 -7.37 3.27 -5.66
C LEU A 84 -8.42 2.87 -4.62
N GLU A 85 -9.32 1.96 -4.99
CA GLU A 85 -10.46 1.52 -4.17
C GLU A 85 -11.31 2.71 -3.67
N VAL A 86 -11.55 3.68 -4.58
CA VAL A 86 -12.34 4.88 -4.28
C VAL A 86 -13.50 5.01 -5.26
N ALA A 87 -14.51 5.81 -4.89
CA ALA A 87 -15.60 6.16 -5.79
C ALA A 87 -15.07 6.83 -7.08
N PRO A 88 -15.66 6.57 -8.26
CA PRO A 88 -15.24 7.20 -9.52
C PRO A 88 -15.26 8.74 -9.48
N THR A 89 -16.16 9.32 -8.68
CA THR A 89 -16.21 10.77 -8.44
C THR A 89 -14.96 11.26 -7.72
N THR A 90 -14.47 10.52 -6.72
CA THR A 90 -13.24 10.84 -5.97
C THR A 90 -12.02 10.76 -6.90
N ALA A 91 -11.88 9.68 -7.69
CA ALA A 91 -10.81 9.56 -8.66
C ALA A 91 -10.84 10.70 -9.69
N SER A 92 -12.03 11.09 -10.17
CA SER A 92 -12.20 12.21 -11.11
C SER A 92 -11.75 13.54 -10.50
N LEU A 93 -12.04 13.79 -9.21
CA LEU A 93 -11.60 14.99 -8.50
C LEU A 93 -10.07 15.01 -8.35
N LEU A 94 -9.46 13.91 -7.93
CA LEU A 94 -7.99 13.78 -7.81
C LEU A 94 -7.30 14.03 -9.16
N VAL A 95 -7.79 13.42 -10.23
CA VAL A 95 -7.26 13.64 -11.59
C VAL A 95 -7.42 15.10 -12.00
N SER A 96 -8.57 15.72 -11.71
CA SER A 96 -8.82 17.13 -12.06
C SER A 96 -7.91 18.07 -11.28
N GLU A 97 -7.65 17.80 -10.00
CA GLU A 97 -6.71 18.56 -9.18
C GLU A 97 -5.29 18.47 -9.73
N LEU A 98 -4.80 17.25 -9.98
CA LEU A 98 -3.46 17.03 -10.50
C LEU A 98 -3.28 17.57 -11.93
N SER A 99 -4.32 17.51 -12.77
CA SER A 99 -4.28 18.12 -14.10
C SER A 99 -4.18 19.65 -14.04
N ARG A 100 -4.88 20.30 -13.11
CA ARG A 100 -4.75 21.76 -12.89
C ARG A 100 -3.36 22.17 -12.41
N LYS A 101 -2.68 21.29 -11.69
CA LYS A 101 -1.29 21.47 -11.25
C LYS A 101 -0.26 21.11 -12.33
N GLY A 102 -0.70 20.70 -13.52
CA GLY A 102 0.18 20.29 -14.61
C GLY A 102 0.92 18.97 -14.38
N VAL A 103 0.49 18.18 -13.39
CA VAL A 103 1.09 16.87 -13.05
C VAL A 103 0.56 15.75 -13.92
N LEU A 104 -0.66 15.92 -14.43
CA LEU A 104 -1.34 14.94 -15.27
C LEU A 104 -1.89 15.58 -16.55
N ASP A 105 -1.84 14.80 -17.61
CA ASP A 105 -2.50 15.08 -18.88
C ASP A 105 -3.66 14.10 -19.11
N ARG A 106 -4.69 14.58 -19.82
CA ARG A 106 -5.76 13.75 -20.37
C ARG A 106 -5.58 13.66 -21.87
N ARG A 107 -5.43 12.47 -22.39
CA ARG A 107 -5.27 12.22 -23.83
C ARG A 107 -6.18 11.11 -24.32
N GLU A 108 -6.31 10.99 -25.64
CA GLU A 108 -6.92 9.85 -26.25
C GLU A 108 -5.98 8.64 -26.13
N ASP A 109 -6.56 7.45 -25.93
CA ASP A 109 -5.81 6.21 -25.93
C ASP A 109 -5.27 5.93 -27.35
N GLU A 110 -4.01 5.53 -27.43
CA GLU A 110 -3.37 5.25 -28.74
C GLU A 110 -3.98 4.02 -29.43
N SER A 111 -4.49 3.08 -28.64
CA SER A 111 -5.12 1.85 -29.14
C SER A 111 -6.62 2.00 -29.43
N ASP A 112 -7.31 2.88 -28.69
CA ASP A 112 -8.74 3.16 -28.88
C ASP A 112 -9.05 4.64 -28.62
N ARG A 113 -9.14 5.43 -29.70
CA ARG A 113 -9.42 6.87 -29.64
C ARG A 113 -10.75 7.24 -28.99
N ARG A 114 -11.64 6.28 -28.74
CA ARG A 114 -12.88 6.51 -27.99
C ARG A 114 -12.66 6.56 -26.49
N ARG A 115 -11.53 6.02 -26.03
CA ARG A 115 -11.14 6.03 -24.62
C ARG A 115 -10.30 7.26 -24.31
N ARG A 116 -10.59 7.90 -23.18
CA ARG A 116 -9.73 8.94 -22.63
C ARG A 116 -8.94 8.38 -21.47
N VAL A 117 -7.62 8.48 -21.58
CA VAL A 117 -6.69 8.04 -20.54
C VAL A 117 -6.01 9.24 -19.88
N VAL A 118 -5.64 9.03 -18.64
CA VAL A 118 -4.82 9.92 -17.84
C VAL A 118 -3.38 9.45 -17.94
N SER A 119 -2.45 10.36 -18.12
CA SER A 119 -1.02 10.05 -18.23
C SER A 119 -0.19 11.11 -17.50
N ILE A 120 1.03 10.74 -17.15
CA ILE A 120 2.04 11.68 -16.64
C ILE A 120 2.74 12.33 -17.84
N PRO A 121 2.79 13.68 -17.91
CA PRO A 121 3.57 14.37 -18.92
C PRO A 121 5.05 13.95 -18.89
N GLU A 122 5.69 13.84 -20.04
CA GLU A 122 7.10 13.42 -20.11
C GLU A 122 8.03 14.31 -19.27
N GLY A 123 7.79 15.60 -19.24
CA GLY A 123 8.58 16.54 -18.44
C GLY A 123 8.45 16.35 -16.93
N MET A 124 7.35 15.77 -16.45
CA MET A 124 7.10 15.51 -15.02
C MET A 124 7.63 14.16 -14.57
N ARG A 125 7.76 13.19 -15.48
CA ARG A 125 8.18 11.82 -15.18
C ARG A 125 9.50 11.75 -14.42
N PRO A 126 10.59 12.46 -14.80
CA PRO A 126 11.86 12.37 -14.07
C PRO A 126 11.77 12.86 -12.62
N ALA A 127 10.96 13.88 -12.33
CA ALA A 127 10.76 14.37 -10.98
C ALA A 127 10.04 13.33 -10.11
N LEU A 128 9.00 12.67 -10.64
CA LEU A 128 8.26 11.60 -9.95
C LEU A 128 9.13 10.35 -9.75
N GLU A 129 9.94 9.96 -10.74
CA GLU A 129 10.89 8.86 -10.62
C GLU A 129 11.93 9.12 -9.53
N ARG A 130 12.48 10.33 -9.45
CA ARG A 130 13.39 10.73 -8.36
C ARG A 130 12.71 10.64 -7.00
N TRP A 131 11.45 11.06 -6.91
CA TRP A 131 10.70 11.02 -5.65
C TRP A 131 10.43 9.60 -5.14
N LEU A 132 10.05 8.68 -6.04
CA LEU A 132 9.79 7.28 -5.69
C LEU A 132 11.06 6.43 -5.56
N SER A 133 12.18 6.88 -6.13
CA SER A 133 13.43 6.10 -6.19
C SER A 133 14.00 5.69 -4.83
N PRO A 134 13.92 6.50 -3.74
CA PRO A 134 14.44 6.07 -2.43
C PRO A 134 13.69 4.85 -1.89
N GLY A 135 12.37 4.83 -2.02
CA GLY A 135 11.54 3.68 -1.65
C GLY A 135 11.87 2.43 -2.48
N ALA A 136 11.98 2.61 -3.81
CA ALA A 136 12.33 1.52 -4.72
C ALA A 136 13.73 0.95 -4.41
N ARG A 137 14.73 1.81 -4.11
CA ARG A 137 16.07 1.35 -3.69
C ARG A 137 16.04 0.59 -2.37
N ALA A 138 15.27 1.07 -1.39
CA ALA A 138 15.13 0.39 -0.11
C ALA A 138 14.49 -0.99 -0.27
N TRP A 139 13.45 -1.10 -1.09
CA TRP A 139 12.84 -2.39 -1.42
C TRP A 139 13.79 -3.30 -2.18
N ARG A 140 14.54 -2.80 -3.15
CA ARG A 140 15.55 -3.58 -3.85
C ARG A 140 16.55 -4.18 -2.86
N ALA A 141 17.15 -3.37 -2.00
CA ALA A 141 18.12 -3.82 -1.01
C ALA A 141 17.54 -4.86 -0.03
N ALA A 142 16.25 -4.72 0.34
CA ALA A 142 15.59 -5.67 1.23
C ALA A 142 15.26 -7.00 0.54
N LEU A 143 14.90 -6.97 -0.75
CA LEU A 143 14.45 -8.15 -1.49
C LEU A 143 15.60 -8.87 -2.23
N GLU A 144 16.72 -8.21 -2.52
CA GLU A 144 17.84 -8.77 -3.27
C GLU A 144 18.40 -10.05 -2.64
N PRO A 145 18.62 -10.13 -1.30
CA PRO A 145 19.14 -11.32 -0.65
C PRO A 145 18.13 -12.50 -0.58
N LEU A 146 16.86 -12.25 -0.85
CA LEU A 146 15.80 -13.26 -0.75
C LEU A 146 15.70 -14.11 -2.02
N THR A 147 15.30 -15.36 -1.86
CA THR A 147 14.94 -16.25 -2.98
C THR A 147 13.62 -15.80 -3.63
N PRO A 148 13.33 -16.20 -4.88
CA PRO A 148 12.07 -15.85 -5.53
C PRO A 148 10.80 -16.23 -4.74
N PRO A 149 10.70 -17.43 -4.10
CA PRO A 149 9.55 -17.76 -3.24
C PRO A 149 9.41 -16.85 -2.02
N GLU A 150 10.51 -16.46 -1.38
CA GLU A 150 10.50 -15.54 -0.23
C GLU A 150 10.05 -14.14 -0.63
N ARG A 151 10.53 -13.63 -1.78
CA ARG A 151 10.04 -12.34 -2.33
C ARG A 151 8.53 -12.37 -2.55
N ALA A 152 8.03 -13.45 -3.15
CA ALA A 152 6.61 -13.64 -3.36
C ALA A 152 5.84 -13.70 -2.02
N ALA A 153 6.40 -14.32 -0.98
CA ALA A 153 5.80 -14.37 0.36
C ALA A 153 5.72 -12.97 0.99
N VAL A 154 6.77 -12.16 0.87
CA VAL A 154 6.77 -10.76 1.35
C VAL A 154 5.67 -9.96 0.65
N VAL A 155 5.58 -10.02 -0.68
CA VAL A 155 4.54 -9.29 -1.44
C VAL A 155 3.14 -9.73 -1.00
N ARG A 156 2.88 -11.05 -0.93
CA ARG A 156 1.58 -11.58 -0.46
C ARG A 156 1.23 -11.11 0.95
N ALA A 157 2.20 -11.12 1.88
CA ALA A 157 1.96 -10.68 3.25
C ALA A 157 1.59 -9.20 3.32
N PHE A 158 2.25 -8.34 2.55
CA PHE A 158 1.94 -6.91 2.48
C PHE A 158 0.58 -6.64 1.84
N THR A 159 0.25 -7.33 0.74
CA THR A 159 -1.07 -7.20 0.10
C THR A 159 -2.20 -7.67 1.03
N ALA A 160 -2.00 -8.81 1.73
CA ALA A 160 -2.98 -9.29 2.70
C ALA A 160 -3.15 -8.33 3.91
N TYR A 161 -2.05 -7.71 4.35
CA TYR A 161 -2.09 -6.71 5.41
C TYR A 161 -2.86 -5.45 4.99
N GLU A 162 -2.65 -4.96 3.77
CA GLU A 162 -3.37 -3.81 3.20
C GLU A 162 -4.88 -4.10 3.10
N ALA A 163 -5.25 -5.25 2.53
CA ALA A 163 -6.64 -5.68 2.43
C ALA A 163 -7.31 -5.77 3.81
N ALA A 164 -6.63 -6.37 4.79
CA ALA A 164 -7.17 -6.48 6.15
C ALA A 164 -7.39 -5.12 6.84
N LEU A 165 -6.62 -4.09 6.48
CA LEU A 165 -6.84 -2.72 6.97
C LEU A 165 -8.03 -2.05 6.28
N ALA A 166 -8.27 -2.34 4.99
CA ALA A 166 -9.41 -1.81 4.26
C ALA A 166 -10.74 -2.38 4.77
N ASP A 167 -10.75 -3.67 5.15
CA ASP A 167 -11.93 -4.38 5.67
C ASP A 167 -12.21 -4.11 7.16
N GLY A 168 -11.34 -3.39 7.86
CA GLY A 168 -11.48 -3.08 9.29
C GLY A 168 -12.69 -2.21 9.61
N PRO A 169 -13.27 -2.31 10.84
CA PRO A 169 -14.45 -1.53 11.24
C PRO A 169 -14.25 0.00 11.23
N ASP A 170 -13.00 0.44 11.17
CA ASP A 170 -12.57 1.84 11.05
C ASP A 170 -11.82 2.11 9.74
N GLY A 171 -12.08 1.33 8.69
CA GLY A 171 -11.57 1.62 7.34
C GLY A 171 -11.86 3.09 7.01
N PRO A 172 -10.99 3.79 6.22
CA PRO A 172 -11.19 5.19 5.89
C PRO A 172 -12.54 5.35 5.20
N GLY A 173 -13.54 5.78 5.99
CA GLY A 173 -14.83 6.16 5.46
C GLY A 173 -14.62 7.23 4.37
N PRO A 174 -15.59 7.42 3.46
CA PRO A 174 -15.52 8.42 2.38
C PRO A 174 -15.31 9.86 2.89
N ASP A 175 -15.39 10.07 4.22
CA ASP A 175 -15.17 11.33 4.91
C ASP A 175 -13.88 11.27 5.76
N GLY A 176 -12.70 11.37 5.11
CA GLY A 176 -11.45 11.68 5.82
C GLY A 176 -11.54 13.04 6.52
N PRO A 177 -10.70 13.31 7.55
CA PRO A 177 -10.79 14.50 8.39
C PRO A 177 -10.38 15.76 7.63
N ASP A 178 -11.30 16.35 6.90
CA ASP A 178 -11.19 17.70 6.34
C ASP A 178 -12.47 18.52 6.67
N ARG A 179 -12.91 18.39 7.91
CA ARG A 179 -13.82 19.37 8.50
C ARG A 179 -13.00 20.24 9.45
N ALA A 180 -12.37 21.25 8.89
CA ALA A 180 -12.07 22.45 9.65
C ALA A 180 -13.43 23.06 10.05
N GLU A 181 -13.82 22.89 11.32
CA GLU A 181 -14.96 23.62 11.88
C GLU A 181 -14.67 25.11 11.78
N PRO A 182 -15.61 25.92 11.28
CA PRO A 182 -15.47 27.36 11.36
C PRO A 182 -15.58 27.76 12.84
N THR A 183 -14.52 28.35 13.37
CA THR A 183 -14.51 29.00 14.68
C THR A 183 -15.56 30.10 14.66
N GLU A 184 -16.73 29.89 15.32
CA GLU A 184 -17.65 30.93 15.65
C GLU A 184 -16.98 31.90 16.66
N GLU A 185 -16.58 33.06 16.17
CA GLU A 185 -16.31 34.22 16.98
C GLU A 185 -17.60 34.63 17.71
N ARG A 186 -17.71 34.28 18.98
CA ARG A 186 -18.66 34.95 19.87
C ARG A 186 -18.08 36.29 20.32
N ARG A 187 -18.85 37.33 20.08
CA ARG A 187 -18.74 38.66 20.66
C ARG A 187 -18.52 38.67 22.18
#